data_c0a14a609a3b4ab071eabac170c496ec
#
_entry.id   c0a14a609a3b4ab071eabac170c496ec
#
_cell.length_a   1.000
_cell.length_b   1.000
_cell.length_c   1.000
_cell.angle_alpha   90.00
_cell.angle_beta   90.00
_cell.angle_gamma   90.00
#
_symmetry.space_group_name_H-M   'P 1'
#
loop_
_entity.id
_entity.type
_entity.pdbx_description
1 polymer ?
#
loop_
_entity_poly.entity_id
_entity_poly.type
_entity_poly.pdbx_seq_one_letter_code
_entity_poly.pdbx_strand_id
1 'polypeptide(L)'
;MASNRHLGRIISLQSLYEYEFRLKAGDATADIDTIVAKNIEPYAKALGDTEFVYALTKGIVDNTKKLDEELRPLAPEWPIDTIAAIDRNVLRIGLFELESRVVPPKVAINEAVELAKAFGSDNSSKFINGVLGTAFKELGLGDDEGKKNAKSNPEESQTDAQAEPANAPTNA
;
A
#
# COMPACT_ATOMS: atom_id res chain seq x y z
N MET A 1 12.36 11.98 -15.21
CA MET A 1 11.46 12.62 -14.24
C MET A 1 11.02 11.56 -13.23
N ALA A 2 11.04 11.88 -11.95
CA ALA A 2 10.57 10.95 -10.92
C ALA A 2 9.08 10.64 -11.13
N SER A 3 8.72 9.37 -10.97
CA SER A 3 7.34 8.91 -11.06
C SER A 3 6.51 9.44 -9.88
N ASN A 4 5.32 9.94 -10.15
CA ASN A 4 4.36 10.37 -9.14
C ASN A 4 3.35 9.24 -8.88
N ARG A 5 3.74 8.23 -8.12
CA ARG A 5 2.89 7.08 -7.84
C ARG A 5 1.70 7.42 -6.94
N HIS A 6 1.80 8.45 -6.11
CA HIS A 6 0.65 8.93 -5.36
C HIS A 6 -0.45 9.43 -6.29
N LEU A 7 -0.11 10.27 -7.26
CA LEU A 7 -1.03 10.69 -8.32
C LEU A 7 -1.56 9.49 -9.13
N GLY A 8 -0.69 8.53 -9.41
CA GLY A 8 -1.09 7.29 -10.09
C GLY A 8 -2.17 6.51 -9.34
N ARG A 9 -2.07 6.42 -8.02
CA ARG A 9 -3.10 5.79 -7.18
C ARG A 9 -4.42 6.56 -7.17
N ILE A 10 -4.36 7.88 -7.17
CA ILE A 10 -5.56 8.73 -7.28
C ILE A 10 -6.28 8.45 -8.60
N ILE A 11 -5.56 8.44 -9.71
CA ILE A 11 -6.13 8.14 -11.03
C ILE A 11 -6.67 6.71 -11.08
N SER A 12 -5.97 5.75 -10.48
CA SER A 12 -6.44 4.36 -10.37
C SER A 12 -7.74 4.26 -9.59
N LEU A 13 -7.86 4.94 -8.46
CA LEU A 13 -9.09 4.98 -7.66
C LEU A 13 -10.25 5.55 -8.46
N GLN A 14 -10.06 6.67 -9.13
CA GLN A 14 -11.08 7.29 -9.98
C GLN A 14 -11.53 6.34 -11.10
N SER A 15 -10.59 5.68 -11.74
CA SER A 15 -10.85 4.75 -12.85
C SER A 15 -11.60 3.50 -12.39
N LEU A 16 -11.21 2.92 -11.27
CA LEU A 16 -11.89 1.76 -10.67
C LEU A 16 -13.31 2.11 -10.21
N TYR A 17 -13.49 3.29 -9.61
CA TYR A 17 -14.80 3.78 -9.21
C TYR A 17 -15.71 3.96 -10.42
N GLU A 18 -15.26 4.63 -11.47
CA GLU A 18 -16.02 4.81 -12.70
C GLU A 18 -16.38 3.48 -13.36
N TYR A 19 -15.43 2.57 -13.46
CA TYR A 19 -15.63 1.24 -14.03
C TYR A 19 -16.71 0.46 -13.29
N GLU A 20 -16.60 0.37 -11.97
CA GLU A 20 -17.60 -0.31 -11.13
C GLU A 20 -18.98 0.33 -11.23
N PHE A 21 -19.05 1.65 -11.19
CA PHE A 21 -20.29 2.40 -11.32
C PHE A 21 -20.99 2.11 -12.66
N ARG A 22 -20.25 2.14 -13.75
CA ARG A 22 -20.77 1.87 -15.09
C ARG A 22 -21.27 0.43 -15.23
N LEU A 23 -20.52 -0.53 -14.71
CA LEU A 23 -20.94 -1.95 -14.70
C LEU A 23 -22.25 -2.15 -13.92
N LYS A 24 -22.36 -1.54 -12.75
CA LYS A 24 -23.61 -1.60 -11.93
C LYS A 24 -24.78 -0.91 -12.58
N ALA A 25 -24.53 0.11 -13.38
CA ALA A 25 -25.57 0.78 -14.17
C ALA A 25 -25.97 0.01 -15.45
N GLY A 26 -25.37 -1.16 -15.70
CA GLY A 26 -25.67 -1.99 -16.86
C GLY A 26 -24.98 -1.57 -18.16
N ASP A 27 -23.94 -0.75 -18.07
CA ASP A 27 -23.15 -0.33 -19.24
C ASP A 27 -22.18 -1.46 -19.67
N ALA A 28 -22.60 -2.25 -20.64
CA ALA A 28 -21.79 -3.34 -21.20
C ALA A 28 -20.56 -2.86 -22.00
N THR A 29 -20.46 -1.55 -22.27
CA THR A 29 -19.31 -0.96 -22.99
C THR A 29 -18.19 -0.49 -22.07
N ALA A 30 -18.38 -0.58 -20.77
CA ALA A 30 -17.38 -0.18 -19.80
C ALA A 30 -16.09 -1.02 -19.97
N ASP A 31 -14.99 -0.34 -20.24
CA ASP A 31 -13.67 -0.92 -20.43
C ASP A 31 -12.64 -0.18 -19.58
N ILE A 32 -11.93 -0.91 -18.73
CA ILE A 32 -11.01 -0.29 -17.78
C ILE A 32 -9.84 0.42 -18.47
N ASP A 33 -9.28 -0.14 -19.51
CA ASP A 33 -8.14 0.47 -20.21
C ASP A 33 -8.55 1.78 -20.91
N THR A 34 -9.74 1.83 -21.48
CA THR A 34 -10.30 3.06 -22.07
C THR A 34 -10.56 4.13 -21.01
N ILE A 35 -11.10 3.74 -19.86
CA ILE A 35 -11.35 4.64 -18.73
C ILE A 35 -10.02 5.20 -18.21
N VAL A 36 -9.04 4.35 -18.00
CA VAL A 36 -7.70 4.75 -17.54
C VAL A 36 -7.03 5.69 -18.51
N ALA A 37 -7.05 5.41 -19.81
CA ALA A 37 -6.48 6.27 -20.84
C ALA A 37 -7.06 7.69 -20.79
N LYS A 38 -8.39 7.80 -20.70
CA LYS A 38 -9.09 9.07 -20.56
C LYS A 38 -8.69 9.82 -19.28
N ASN A 39 -8.60 9.12 -18.15
CA ASN A 39 -8.29 9.73 -16.86
C ASN A 39 -6.81 10.11 -16.71
N ILE A 40 -5.91 9.43 -17.41
CA ILE A 40 -4.48 9.77 -17.46
C ILE A 40 -4.21 11.02 -18.30
N GLU A 41 -4.94 11.23 -19.39
CA GLU A 41 -4.63 12.24 -20.40
C GLU A 41 -4.31 13.63 -19.82
N PRO A 42 -5.13 14.21 -18.90
CA PRO A 42 -4.84 15.52 -18.35
C PRO A 42 -3.59 15.57 -17.47
N TYR A 43 -3.12 14.44 -16.97
CA TYR A 43 -2.07 14.34 -15.96
C TYR A 43 -0.83 13.59 -16.42
N ALA A 44 -0.78 13.16 -17.66
CA ALA A 44 0.28 12.29 -18.18
C ALA A 44 1.69 12.82 -17.92
N LYS A 45 1.87 14.14 -18.11
CA LYS A 45 3.16 14.80 -17.87
C LYS A 45 3.55 14.82 -16.38
N ALA A 46 2.58 15.09 -15.50
CA ALA A 46 2.81 15.15 -14.07
C ALA A 46 2.99 13.75 -13.46
N LEU A 47 2.35 12.76 -14.06
CA LEU A 47 2.39 11.37 -13.62
C LEU A 47 3.76 10.72 -13.86
N GLY A 48 4.33 10.89 -15.04
CA GLY A 48 5.63 10.36 -15.45
C GLY A 48 5.63 8.86 -15.78
N ASP A 49 4.96 8.02 -14.97
CA ASP A 49 4.86 6.57 -15.14
C ASP A 49 3.40 6.16 -15.32
N THR A 50 2.96 6.07 -16.56
CA THR A 50 1.60 5.65 -16.90
C THR A 50 1.39 4.14 -16.76
N GLU A 51 2.43 3.35 -16.96
CA GLU A 51 2.38 1.89 -16.84
C GLU A 51 1.96 1.44 -15.45
N PHE A 52 2.38 2.17 -14.41
CA PHE A 52 1.96 1.90 -13.05
C PHE A 52 0.43 1.92 -12.89
N VAL A 53 -0.24 2.90 -13.49
CA VAL A 53 -1.71 3.02 -13.41
C VAL A 53 -2.40 1.86 -14.14
N TYR A 54 -1.95 1.53 -15.34
CA TYR A 54 -2.51 0.39 -16.09
C TYR A 54 -2.30 -0.94 -15.37
N ALA A 55 -1.09 -1.18 -14.86
CA ALA A 55 -0.78 -2.40 -14.14
C ALA A 55 -1.62 -2.54 -12.87
N LEU A 56 -1.77 -1.46 -12.10
CA LEU A 56 -2.55 -1.45 -10.86
C LEU A 56 -4.04 -1.68 -11.13
N THR A 57 -4.63 -0.92 -12.04
CA THR A 57 -6.07 -1.03 -12.34
C THR A 57 -6.43 -2.36 -12.97
N LYS A 58 -5.65 -2.82 -13.94
CA LYS A 58 -5.87 -4.12 -14.59
C LYS A 58 -5.69 -5.28 -13.62
N GLY A 59 -4.64 -5.24 -12.82
CA GLY A 59 -4.39 -6.25 -11.79
C GLY A 59 -5.55 -6.36 -10.80
N ILE A 60 -6.12 -5.25 -10.38
CA ILE A 60 -7.27 -5.24 -9.46
C ILE A 60 -8.53 -5.76 -10.17
N VAL A 61 -8.83 -5.30 -11.37
CA VAL A 61 -10.02 -5.76 -12.12
C VAL A 61 -9.97 -7.26 -12.37
N ASP A 62 -8.82 -7.78 -12.80
CA ASP A 62 -8.63 -9.21 -13.06
C ASP A 62 -8.73 -10.07 -11.78
N ASN A 63 -8.49 -9.49 -10.61
CA ASN A 63 -8.50 -10.17 -9.32
C ASN A 63 -9.60 -9.71 -8.38
N THR A 64 -10.59 -8.94 -8.83
CA THR A 64 -11.63 -8.35 -7.98
C THR A 64 -12.32 -9.39 -7.10
N LYS A 65 -12.73 -10.51 -7.67
CA LYS A 65 -13.40 -11.59 -6.93
C LYS A 65 -12.51 -12.15 -5.81
N LYS A 66 -11.25 -12.44 -6.12
CA LYS A 66 -10.27 -12.94 -5.15
C LYS A 66 -10.06 -11.92 -4.03
N LEU A 67 -9.82 -10.66 -4.37
CA LEU A 67 -9.60 -9.59 -3.40
C LEU A 67 -10.82 -9.41 -2.48
N ASP A 68 -12.02 -9.43 -3.03
CA ASP A 68 -13.25 -9.32 -2.24
C ASP A 68 -13.46 -10.51 -1.29
N GLU A 69 -13.15 -11.72 -1.73
CA GLU A 69 -13.20 -12.92 -0.88
C GLU A 69 -12.18 -12.86 0.27
N GLU A 70 -11.00 -12.30 0.04
CA GLU A 70 -9.97 -12.10 1.05
C GLU A 70 -10.30 -10.95 2.02
N LEU A 71 -10.96 -9.90 1.55
CA LEU A 71 -11.39 -8.78 2.39
C LEU A 71 -12.53 -9.13 3.35
N ARG A 72 -13.43 -10.04 2.96
CA ARG A 72 -14.61 -10.39 3.78
C ARG A 72 -14.28 -10.77 5.23
N PRO A 73 -13.35 -11.69 5.51
CA PRO A 73 -13.02 -12.06 6.89
C PRO A 73 -12.29 -10.97 7.65
N LEU A 74 -11.69 -9.98 6.97
CA LEU A 74 -10.96 -8.87 7.59
C LEU A 74 -11.90 -7.77 8.11
N ALA A 75 -13.11 -7.71 7.61
CA ALA A 75 -14.14 -6.75 8.02
C ALA A 75 -15.50 -7.47 8.21
N PRO A 76 -15.62 -8.40 9.20
CA PRO A 76 -16.79 -9.27 9.33
C PRO A 76 -18.08 -8.51 9.66
N GLU A 77 -17.98 -7.35 10.28
CA GLU A 77 -19.14 -6.51 10.62
C GLU A 77 -19.65 -5.69 9.43
N TRP A 78 -18.87 -5.61 8.34
CA TRP A 78 -19.17 -4.81 7.17
C TRP A 78 -19.12 -5.67 5.91
N PRO A 79 -20.25 -6.24 5.46
CA PRO A 79 -20.29 -6.97 4.20
C PRO A 79 -19.74 -6.11 3.05
N ILE A 80 -18.88 -6.70 2.23
CA ILE A 80 -18.14 -5.98 1.17
C ILE A 80 -19.06 -5.17 0.24
N ASP A 81 -20.25 -5.68 -0.03
CA ASP A 81 -21.22 -5.02 -0.90
C ASP A 81 -21.89 -3.80 -0.24
N THR A 82 -21.81 -3.68 1.09
CA THR A 82 -22.36 -2.54 1.85
C THR A 82 -21.33 -1.48 2.15
N ILE A 83 -20.05 -1.76 1.95
CA ILE A 83 -18.98 -0.78 2.08
C ILE A 83 -19.11 0.26 0.97
N ALA A 84 -18.96 1.55 1.31
CA ALA A 84 -18.98 2.62 0.32
C ALA A 84 -17.99 2.34 -0.82
N ALA A 85 -18.39 2.63 -2.06
CA ALA A 85 -17.60 2.26 -3.25
C ALA A 85 -16.18 2.83 -3.23
N ILE A 86 -15.98 4.03 -2.68
CA ILE A 86 -14.64 4.61 -2.51
C ILE A 86 -13.81 3.75 -1.55
N ASP A 87 -14.31 3.45 -0.38
CA ASP A 87 -13.60 2.66 0.63
C ASP A 87 -13.32 1.24 0.12
N ARG A 88 -14.28 0.62 -0.53
CA ARG A 88 -14.11 -0.71 -1.13
C ARG A 88 -12.98 -0.73 -2.17
N ASN A 89 -12.92 0.25 -3.05
CA ASN A 89 -11.85 0.33 -4.05
C ASN A 89 -10.50 0.69 -3.43
N VAL A 90 -10.46 1.52 -2.40
CA VAL A 90 -9.24 1.79 -1.62
C VAL A 90 -8.74 0.51 -0.95
N LEU A 91 -9.61 -0.30 -0.37
CA LEU A 91 -9.25 -1.60 0.21
C LEU A 91 -8.68 -2.56 -0.85
N ARG A 92 -9.27 -2.62 -2.02
CA ARG A 92 -8.77 -3.43 -3.13
C ARG A 92 -7.38 -2.98 -3.59
N ILE A 93 -7.16 -1.67 -3.71
CA ILE A 93 -5.84 -1.11 -4.04
C ILE A 93 -4.81 -1.51 -2.97
N GLY A 94 -5.11 -1.26 -1.71
CA GLY A 94 -4.21 -1.55 -0.61
C GLY A 94 -3.87 -3.04 -0.49
N LEU A 95 -4.86 -3.92 -0.56
CA LEU A 95 -4.64 -5.36 -0.48
C LEU A 95 -3.83 -5.87 -1.69
N PHE A 96 -4.16 -5.42 -2.89
CA PHE A 96 -3.41 -5.79 -4.10
C PHE A 96 -1.93 -5.38 -4.00
N GLU A 97 -1.64 -4.18 -3.52
CA GLU A 97 -0.26 -3.72 -3.33
C GLU A 97 0.46 -4.48 -2.21
N LEU A 98 -0.23 -4.85 -1.13
CA LEU A 98 0.34 -5.70 -0.08
C LEU A 98 0.74 -7.08 -0.62
N GLU A 99 -0.12 -7.70 -1.41
CA GLU A 99 0.13 -9.03 -1.97
C GLU A 99 1.21 -9.03 -3.05
N SER A 100 1.18 -8.04 -3.94
CA SER A 100 2.14 -7.93 -5.04
C SER A 100 3.55 -7.55 -4.59
N ARG A 101 3.69 -6.96 -3.41
CA ARG A 101 4.97 -6.54 -2.82
C ARG A 101 5.83 -5.63 -3.71
N VAL A 102 5.22 -4.92 -4.63
CA VAL A 102 5.89 -3.96 -5.51
C VAL A 102 6.43 -2.77 -4.73
N VAL A 103 5.75 -2.41 -3.64
CA VAL A 103 6.18 -1.40 -2.67
C VAL A 103 6.29 -2.01 -1.28
N PRO A 104 7.07 -1.41 -0.37
CA PRO A 104 7.08 -1.86 1.03
C PRO A 104 5.67 -1.88 1.63
N PRO A 105 5.31 -2.89 2.44
CA PRO A 105 3.97 -3.06 2.98
C PRO A 105 3.43 -1.83 3.71
N LYS A 106 4.25 -1.16 4.51
CA LYS A 106 3.85 0.06 5.23
C LYS A 106 3.53 1.22 4.29
N VAL A 107 4.25 1.31 3.16
CA VAL A 107 3.96 2.30 2.12
C VAL A 107 2.61 2.03 1.48
N ALA A 108 2.30 0.76 1.17
CA ALA A 108 1.00 0.38 0.62
C ALA A 108 -0.17 0.78 1.54
N ILE A 109 -0.04 0.51 2.85
CA ILE A 109 -1.06 0.88 3.84
C ILE A 109 -1.17 2.39 3.98
N ASN A 110 -0.05 3.11 4.11
CA ASN A 110 -0.06 4.56 4.25
C ASN A 110 -0.68 5.26 3.04
N GLU A 111 -0.39 4.80 1.84
CA GLU A 111 -0.98 5.33 0.61
C GLU A 111 -2.49 5.09 0.54
N ALA A 112 -2.96 3.90 0.93
CA ALA A 112 -4.38 3.61 1.03
C ALA A 112 -5.08 4.50 2.06
N VAL A 113 -4.47 4.71 3.21
CA VAL A 113 -4.98 5.61 4.26
C VAL A 113 -5.06 7.06 3.74
N GLU A 114 -4.07 7.54 3.01
CA GLU A 114 -4.09 8.88 2.40
C GLU A 114 -5.20 9.02 1.35
N LEU A 115 -5.43 8.00 0.53
CA LEU A 115 -6.58 7.97 -0.40
C LEU A 115 -7.91 8.06 0.36
N ALA A 116 -8.05 7.31 1.44
CA ALA A 116 -9.25 7.34 2.27
C ALA A 116 -9.49 8.70 2.93
N LYS A 117 -8.43 9.38 3.37
CA LYS A 117 -8.51 10.74 3.92
C LYS A 117 -8.96 11.76 2.87
N ALA A 118 -8.46 11.62 1.63
CA ALA A 118 -8.74 12.56 0.55
C ALA A 118 -10.14 12.38 -0.06
N PHE A 119 -10.61 11.14 -0.18
CA PHE A 119 -11.80 10.80 -0.97
C PHE A 119 -12.92 10.10 -0.19
N GLY A 120 -12.63 9.56 0.98
CA GLY A 120 -13.60 8.87 1.82
C GLY A 120 -14.36 9.81 2.77
N SER A 121 -15.07 9.20 3.70
CA SER A 121 -15.75 9.90 4.79
C SER A 121 -14.82 10.10 6.01
N ASP A 122 -15.33 10.77 7.06
CA ASP A 122 -14.55 11.10 8.26
C ASP A 122 -13.91 9.88 8.96
N ASN A 123 -14.55 8.72 8.89
CA ASN A 123 -14.06 7.49 9.52
C ASN A 123 -13.35 6.53 8.56
N SER A 124 -13.28 6.85 7.27
CA SER A 124 -12.73 5.95 6.24
C SER A 124 -11.27 5.60 6.51
N SER A 125 -10.43 6.58 6.83
CA SER A 125 -9.00 6.34 7.07
C SER A 125 -8.74 5.36 8.23
N LYS A 126 -9.51 5.47 9.31
CA LYS A 126 -9.45 4.56 10.45
C LYS A 126 -9.86 3.13 10.08
N PHE A 127 -10.97 3.01 9.35
CA PHE A 127 -11.48 1.74 8.87
C PHE A 127 -10.48 1.05 7.93
N ILE A 128 -9.98 1.75 6.94
CA ILE A 128 -8.97 1.25 5.98
C ILE A 128 -7.71 0.80 6.71
N ASN A 129 -7.19 1.61 7.62
CA ASN A 129 -6.00 1.25 8.39
C ASN A 129 -6.21 -0.02 9.23
N GLY A 130 -7.37 -0.17 9.84
CA GLY A 130 -7.71 -1.36 10.64
C GLY A 130 -7.78 -2.63 9.79
N VAL A 131 -8.46 -2.59 8.67
CA VAL A 131 -8.61 -3.74 7.75
C VAL A 131 -7.27 -4.13 7.13
N LEU A 132 -6.54 -3.19 6.59
CA LEU A 132 -5.24 -3.46 5.96
C LEU A 132 -4.16 -3.83 6.99
N GLY A 133 -4.22 -3.30 8.21
CA GLY A 133 -3.37 -3.71 9.31
C GLY A 133 -3.58 -5.18 9.70
N THR A 134 -4.81 -5.67 9.68
CA THR A 134 -5.13 -7.09 9.88
C THR A 134 -4.60 -7.92 8.72
N ALA A 135 -4.80 -7.49 7.48
CA ALA A 135 -4.24 -8.14 6.30
C ALA A 135 -2.70 -8.26 6.37
N PHE A 136 -2.04 -7.20 6.80
CA PHE A 136 -0.59 -7.18 6.99
C PHE A 136 -0.11 -8.28 7.95
N LYS A 137 -0.82 -8.45 9.07
CA LYS A 137 -0.51 -9.49 10.05
C LYS A 137 -0.77 -10.89 9.51
N GLU A 138 -1.91 -11.11 8.87
CA GLU A 138 -2.28 -12.41 8.32
C GLU A 138 -1.37 -12.87 7.17
N LEU A 139 -0.86 -11.94 6.38
CA LEU A 139 0.12 -12.21 5.33
C LEU A 139 1.55 -12.44 5.87
N GLY A 140 1.78 -12.31 7.18
CA GLY A 140 3.09 -12.52 7.81
C GLY A 140 4.13 -11.44 7.48
N LEU A 141 3.70 -10.27 7.02
CA LEU A 141 4.61 -9.21 6.55
C LEU A 141 5.37 -8.52 7.69
N GLY A 142 4.88 -8.58 8.92
CA GLY A 142 5.57 -8.09 10.12
C GLY A 142 6.81 -8.88 10.47
N ASP A 143 6.82 -10.17 10.21
CA ASP A 143 7.95 -11.07 10.51
C ASP A 143 9.13 -10.84 9.55
N ASP A 144 8.86 -10.47 8.31
CA ASP A 144 9.88 -10.17 7.30
C ASP A 144 10.65 -8.87 7.61
N GLU A 145 10.01 -7.89 8.23
CA GLU A 145 10.68 -6.65 8.65
C GLU A 145 11.63 -6.89 9.84
N GLY A 146 11.27 -7.74 10.78
CA GLY A 146 12.15 -8.14 11.89
C GLY A 146 13.41 -8.82 11.42
N LYS A 147 13.33 -9.64 10.38
CA LYS A 147 14.48 -10.36 9.80
C LYS A 147 15.42 -9.44 9.00
N LYS A 148 14.89 -8.40 8.34
CA LYS A 148 15.72 -7.43 7.61
C LYS A 148 16.48 -6.52 8.56
N ASN A 149 15.88 -6.10 9.67
CA ASN A 149 16.56 -5.30 10.69
C ASN A 149 17.59 -6.09 11.50
N ALA A 150 17.40 -7.40 11.67
CA ALA A 150 18.37 -8.25 12.33
C ALA A 150 19.64 -8.55 11.49
N LYS A 151 19.56 -8.35 10.16
CA LYS A 151 20.70 -8.55 9.23
C LYS A 151 21.52 -7.28 8.96
N SER A 152 21.09 -6.13 9.44
CA SER A 152 21.74 -4.83 9.19
C SER A 152 22.51 -4.29 10.39
N ASN A 153 22.85 -5.11 11.37
CA ASN A 153 23.76 -4.74 12.44
C ASN A 153 25.09 -5.45 12.23
N PRO A 154 26.10 -4.84 11.57
CA PRO A 154 27.45 -5.37 11.59
C PRO A 154 28.05 -5.08 12.96
N GLU A 155 28.64 -6.08 13.51
CA GLU A 155 29.46 -6.13 14.71
C GLU A 155 30.34 -4.88 14.82
N GLU A 156 30.14 -4.07 15.84
CA GLU A 156 31.22 -3.30 16.41
C GLU A 156 32.05 -4.23 17.29
N SER A 157 33.15 -4.67 16.72
CA SER A 157 34.19 -5.43 17.42
C SER A 157 34.75 -4.60 18.55
N GLN A 158 34.68 -5.19 19.72
CA GLN A 158 35.42 -4.83 20.91
C GLN A 158 36.91 -4.70 20.57
N THR A 159 37.49 -3.56 20.82
CA THR A 159 38.92 -3.45 21.08
C THR A 159 39.10 -3.20 22.57
N ASP A 160 39.50 -4.25 23.25
CA ASP A 160 40.12 -4.19 24.56
C ASP A 160 41.37 -3.30 24.50
N ALA A 161 41.33 -2.18 25.17
CA ALA A 161 42.50 -1.45 25.56
C ALA A 161 42.76 -1.76 27.04
N GLN A 162 43.66 -2.70 27.27
CA GLN A 162 44.32 -2.89 28.55
C GLN A 162 45.15 -1.64 28.86
N ALA A 163 44.81 -0.95 29.94
CA ALA A 163 45.69 0.07 30.53
C ALA A 163 46.42 -0.62 31.70
N GLU A 164 47.70 -0.80 31.56
CA GLU A 164 48.59 -1.15 32.66
C GLU A 164 48.73 0.03 33.64
N PRO A 165 48.88 -0.26 34.94
CA PRO A 165 49.10 0.76 35.93
C PRO A 165 50.61 1.14 35.96
N ALA A 166 50.89 2.39 35.75
CA ALA A 166 52.22 2.94 35.94
C ALA A 166 52.56 3.02 37.43
N ASN A 167 53.69 2.42 37.70
CA ASN A 167 54.36 2.35 38.99
C ASN A 167 54.90 3.70 39.40
N ALA A 168 54.72 4.10 40.66
CA ALA A 168 55.31 5.28 41.22
C ALA A 168 56.76 5.01 41.71
N PRO A 169 57.68 5.94 41.58
CA PRO A 169 58.93 5.86 42.29
C PRO A 169 58.90 6.68 43.56
N THR A 170 59.29 5.97 44.60
CA THR A 170 59.65 6.49 45.93
C THR A 170 61.02 7.18 45.83
N ASN A 171 61.22 8.15 46.73
CA ASN A 171 62.45 8.71 47.30
C ASN A 171 62.83 10.11 46.76
N ALA A 172 63.26 10.97 47.58
CA ALA A 172 63.67 11.08 48.98
C ALA A 172 63.56 12.54 49.38
#